data_28248dfd390c15c1c80d14036111b787
#
_entry.id   28248dfd390c15c1c80d14036111b787
#
_cell.length_a   1.000
_cell.length_b   1.000
_cell.length_c   1.000
_cell.angle_alpha   90.00
_cell.angle_beta   90.00
_cell.angle_gamma   90.00
#
_symmetry.space_group_name_H-M   'P 1'
#
loop_
_entity.id
_entity.type
_entity.pdbx_description
1 polymer ?
#
loop_
_entity_poly.entity_id
_entity_poly.type
_entity_poly.pdbx_seq_one_letter_code
_entity_poly.pdbx_strand_id
1 'polypeptide(L)'
;MKSGNSDFTAVHESLKRILRQYEKGKLKGTDTPGKYTLSGPPTEKTRGRSMWFGAVMTQKHYVSYHLMPVYVCRELLEGLSPALKKRMQGKACFNFTTLDEPLFKELAALTDRGYKRFRELKYIP
;
A
#
# COMPACT_ATOMS: atom_id res chain seq x y z
N MET A 1 21.91 -10.69 15.78
CA MET A 1 21.47 -10.25 15.47
C MET A 1 20.88 -9.93 14.65
N LYS A 2 20.54 -10.11 14.50
CA LYS A 2 19.87 -9.79 13.88
C LYS A 2 19.48 -9.39 13.09
N SER A 3 19.73 -9.38 13.30
CA SER A 3 19.73 -8.75 12.34
C SER A 3 18.70 -8.34 11.22
N GLY A 4 18.58 -8.70 9.95
CA GLY A 4 17.68 -8.33 8.89
C GLY A 4 16.21 -8.39 9.23
N ASN A 5 15.80 -9.39 9.99
CA ASN A 5 14.41 -9.56 10.41
C ASN A 5 13.94 -8.40 11.28
N SER A 6 14.83 -7.88 12.10
CA SER A 6 14.50 -6.76 12.97
C SER A 6 14.18 -5.52 12.13
N ASP A 7 15.01 -5.27 11.11
CA ASP A 7 14.80 -4.14 10.22
C ASP A 7 13.51 -4.30 9.42
N PHE A 8 13.24 -5.51 8.95
CA PHE A 8 12.02 -5.77 8.17
C PHE A 8 10.78 -5.63 9.04
N THR A 9 10.86 -5.99 10.32
CA THR A 9 9.72 -5.80 11.21
C THR A 9 9.38 -4.34 11.34
N ALA A 10 10.38 -3.48 11.54
CA ALA A 10 10.16 -2.04 11.66
C ALA A 10 9.62 -1.45 10.35
N VAL A 11 10.17 -1.88 9.21
CA VAL A 11 9.70 -1.44 7.90
C VAL A 11 8.25 -1.85 7.69
N HIS A 12 7.95 -3.11 7.99
CA HIS A 12 6.59 -3.65 7.85
C HIS A 12 5.60 -2.84 8.69
N GLU A 13 5.93 -2.60 9.96
CA GLU A 13 5.02 -1.87 10.86
C GLU A 13 4.81 -0.43 10.40
N SER A 14 5.86 0.22 9.92
CA SER A 14 5.74 1.60 9.44
C SER A 14 4.84 1.68 8.20
N LEU A 15 5.00 0.75 7.26
CA LEU A 15 4.18 0.72 6.06
C LEU A 15 2.74 0.33 6.38
N LYS A 16 2.55 -0.63 7.28
CA LYS A 16 1.22 -1.04 7.69
C LYS A 16 0.46 0.13 8.31
N ARG A 17 1.16 0.97 9.09
CA ARG A 17 0.54 2.12 9.73
C ARG A 17 -0.07 3.08 8.72
N ILE A 18 0.54 3.20 7.55
CA ILE A 18 0.01 4.05 6.48
C ILE A 18 -1.37 3.54 6.06
N LEU A 19 -1.48 2.24 5.79
CA LEU A 19 -2.75 1.65 5.35
C LEU A 19 -3.79 1.60 6.46
N ARG A 20 -3.36 1.39 7.71
CA ARG A 20 -4.32 1.25 8.82
C ARG A 20 -5.16 2.49 9.05
N GLN A 21 -4.67 3.64 8.64
CA GLN A 21 -5.47 4.87 8.74
C GLN A 21 -6.75 4.79 7.95
N TYR A 22 -6.78 3.93 6.93
CA TYR A 22 -7.93 3.76 6.05
C TYR A 22 -8.75 2.51 6.40
N GLU A 23 -8.40 1.82 7.49
CA GLU A 23 -9.16 0.66 7.99
C GLU A 23 -10.38 1.18 8.73
N LYS A 24 -11.32 1.72 7.97
CA LYS A 24 -12.52 2.35 8.50
C LYS A 24 -13.62 2.27 7.46
N GLY A 25 -14.83 2.51 7.89
CA GLY A 25 -15.98 2.47 7.00
C GLY A 25 -16.12 1.09 6.39
N LYS A 26 -16.06 1.02 5.07
CA LYS A 26 -16.25 -0.23 4.34
C LYS A 26 -14.94 -0.97 4.05
N LEU A 27 -13.80 -0.37 4.36
CA LEU A 27 -12.52 -1.03 4.18
C LEU A 27 -12.19 -1.88 5.39
N LYS A 28 -11.82 -3.13 5.13
CA LYS A 28 -11.51 -4.09 6.19
C LYS A 28 -10.07 -4.57 6.10
N GLY A 29 -9.39 -4.59 7.25
CA GLY A 29 -8.03 -5.06 7.33
C GLY A 29 -7.96 -6.51 7.79
N THR A 30 -7.00 -7.24 7.26
CA THR A 30 -6.66 -8.58 7.72
C THR A 30 -5.18 -8.56 8.07
N ASP A 31 -4.86 -8.81 9.33
CA ASP A 31 -3.50 -8.68 9.84
C ASP A 31 -3.02 -10.04 10.34
N THR A 32 -2.07 -10.61 9.61
CA THR A 32 -1.43 -11.88 9.98
C THR A 32 0.07 -11.66 10.02
N PRO A 33 0.84 -12.57 10.64
CA PRO A 33 2.29 -12.40 10.67
C PRO A 33 2.87 -12.22 9.27
N GLY A 34 3.60 -11.13 9.06
CA GLY A 34 4.25 -10.85 7.80
C GLY A 34 3.34 -10.40 6.67
N LYS A 35 2.04 -10.22 6.93
CA LYS A 35 1.11 -9.82 5.86
C LYS A 35 -0.06 -9.04 6.40
N TYR A 36 -0.28 -7.85 5.86
CA TYR A 36 -1.44 -7.03 6.17
C TYR A 36 -2.12 -6.68 4.84
N THR A 37 -3.42 -6.91 4.76
CA THR A 37 -4.20 -6.53 3.58
C THR A 37 -5.36 -5.65 3.99
N LEU A 38 -5.69 -4.69 3.12
CA LEU A 38 -6.83 -3.80 3.32
C LEU A 38 -7.70 -3.91 2.08
N SER A 39 -8.93 -4.38 2.27
CA SER A 39 -9.83 -4.71 1.16
C SER A 39 -11.12 -3.94 1.25
N GLY A 40 -11.66 -3.57 0.08
CA GLY A 40 -12.96 -2.95 0.00
C GLY A 40 -14.07 -3.98 -0.23
N PRO A 41 -15.31 -3.56 -0.06
CA PRO A 41 -16.45 -4.47 -0.29
C PRO A 41 -16.67 -4.66 -1.78
N PRO A 42 -17.46 -5.68 -2.16
CA PRO A 42 -17.89 -5.84 -3.54
C PRO A 42 -18.70 -4.61 -3.98
N THR A 43 -18.46 -4.16 -5.20
CA THR A 43 -19.19 -3.03 -5.80
C THR A 43 -19.51 -3.38 -7.25
N GLU A 44 -20.28 -2.53 -7.90
CA GLU A 44 -20.54 -2.69 -9.32
C GLU A 44 -19.26 -2.57 -10.13
N LYS A 45 -18.37 -1.65 -9.73
CA LYS A 45 -17.08 -1.46 -10.41
C LYS A 45 -16.21 -2.71 -10.33
N THR A 46 -16.29 -3.45 -9.24
CA THR A 46 -15.51 -4.67 -9.05
C THR A 46 -16.28 -5.90 -9.48
N ARG A 47 -17.48 -5.72 -10.03
CA ARG A 47 -18.34 -6.81 -10.49
C ARG A 47 -18.66 -7.80 -9.37
N GLY A 48 -18.93 -7.27 -8.19
CA GLY A 48 -19.32 -8.06 -7.04
C GLY A 48 -18.17 -8.76 -6.32
N ARG A 49 -16.94 -8.39 -6.64
CA ARG A 49 -15.77 -8.99 -5.97
C ARG A 49 -15.15 -8.02 -4.99
N SER A 50 -14.62 -8.57 -3.91
CA SER A 50 -13.80 -7.80 -3.00
C SER A 50 -12.48 -7.47 -3.70
N MET A 51 -11.96 -6.26 -3.49
CA MET A 51 -10.75 -5.81 -4.15
C MET A 51 -9.80 -5.21 -3.12
N TRP A 52 -8.51 -5.54 -3.22
CA TRP A 52 -7.52 -4.93 -2.37
C TRP A 52 -7.45 -3.43 -2.64
N PHE A 53 -7.43 -2.65 -1.58
CA PHE A 53 -7.01 -1.27 -1.65
C PHE A 53 -5.49 -1.22 -1.55
N GLY A 54 -4.93 -1.97 -0.61
CA GLY A 54 -3.49 -2.04 -0.43
C GLY A 54 -3.09 -3.24 0.40
N ALA A 55 -1.79 -3.49 0.44
CA ALA A 55 -1.25 -4.60 1.22
C ALA A 55 0.20 -4.34 1.57
N VAL A 56 0.65 -4.92 2.67
CA VAL A 56 2.06 -4.90 3.09
C VAL A 56 2.46 -6.33 3.35
N MET A 57 3.55 -6.76 2.71
CA MET A 57 4.02 -8.14 2.86
C MET A 57 5.53 -8.17 3.10
N THR A 58 5.94 -8.86 4.16
CA THR A 58 7.36 -9.10 4.39
C THR A 58 7.78 -10.29 3.56
N GLN A 59 8.69 -10.05 2.62
CA GLN A 59 9.24 -11.09 1.78
C GLN A 59 10.62 -11.49 2.30
N LYS A 60 11.29 -12.38 1.58
CA LYS A 60 12.58 -12.88 2.01
C LYS A 60 13.65 -11.77 2.05
N HIS A 61 13.65 -10.91 1.04
CA HIS A 61 14.71 -9.91 0.87
C HIS A 61 14.22 -8.47 0.94
N TYR A 62 12.93 -8.24 1.19
CA TYR A 62 12.37 -6.88 1.24
C TYR A 62 10.97 -6.92 1.83
N VAL A 63 10.44 -5.74 2.10
CA VAL A 63 9.03 -5.58 2.45
C VAL A 63 8.37 -4.89 1.28
N SER A 64 7.27 -5.45 0.79
CA SER A 64 6.55 -4.88 -0.34
C SER A 64 5.30 -4.14 0.14
N TYR A 65 5.02 -3.02 -0.52
CA TYR A 65 3.85 -2.20 -0.28
C TYR A 65 3.07 -2.15 -1.59
N HIS A 66 1.86 -2.68 -1.57
CA HIS A 66 1.00 -2.73 -2.75
C HIS A 66 -0.09 -1.68 -2.61
N LEU A 67 -0.34 -0.92 -3.68
CA LEU A 67 -1.35 0.12 -3.67
C LEU A 67 -2.15 0.02 -4.97
N MET A 68 -3.33 -0.59 -4.88
CA MET A 68 -4.15 -0.88 -6.07
C MET A 68 -4.57 0.36 -6.85
N PRO A 69 -4.88 1.52 -6.21
CA PRO A 69 -5.20 2.73 -6.98
C PRO A 69 -4.16 3.10 -8.02
N VAL A 70 -2.87 2.86 -7.73
CA VAL A 70 -1.79 3.16 -8.68
C VAL A 70 -1.90 2.26 -9.91
N TYR A 71 -2.33 1.03 -9.72
CA TYR A 71 -2.51 0.09 -10.84
C TYR A 71 -3.64 0.55 -11.76
N VAL A 72 -4.74 1.02 -11.17
CA VAL A 72 -5.92 1.43 -11.92
C VAL A 72 -5.76 2.84 -12.50
N CYS A 73 -5.17 3.75 -11.71
CA CYS A 73 -5.05 5.17 -12.07
C CYS A 73 -3.57 5.53 -12.20
N ARG A 74 -3.01 5.28 -13.37
CA ARG A 74 -1.58 5.49 -13.60
C ARG A 74 -1.15 6.95 -13.43
N GLU A 75 -2.07 7.90 -13.60
CA GLU A 75 -1.77 9.32 -13.39
C GLU A 75 -1.37 9.64 -11.96
N LEU A 76 -1.68 8.76 -11.01
CA LEU A 76 -1.23 8.97 -9.64
C LEU A 76 0.29 8.92 -9.51
N LEU A 77 0.98 8.32 -10.48
CA LEU A 77 2.44 8.24 -10.47
C LEU A 77 3.09 9.54 -10.93
N GLU A 78 2.33 10.46 -11.52
CA GLU A 78 2.88 11.72 -11.95
C GLU A 78 3.31 12.52 -10.73
N GLY A 79 4.49 13.11 -10.80
CA GLY A 79 5.02 13.92 -9.72
C GLY A 79 5.74 13.14 -8.63
N LEU A 80 5.79 11.81 -8.72
CA LEU A 80 6.56 11.03 -7.75
C LEU A 80 8.06 11.34 -7.90
N SER A 81 8.75 11.36 -6.76
CA SER A 81 10.19 11.56 -6.78
C SER A 81 10.89 10.39 -7.50
N PRO A 82 12.06 10.64 -8.12
CA PRO A 82 12.83 9.55 -8.70
C PRO A 82 13.19 8.48 -7.67
N ALA A 83 13.44 8.90 -6.41
CA ALA A 83 13.79 7.95 -5.35
C ALA A 83 12.66 6.98 -5.07
N LEU A 84 11.42 7.45 -5.02
CA LEU A 84 10.29 6.56 -4.78
C LEU A 84 10.01 5.70 -6.01
N LYS A 85 10.15 6.26 -7.22
CA LYS A 85 9.98 5.48 -8.43
C LYS A 85 10.95 4.30 -8.50
N LYS A 86 12.17 4.48 -7.98
CA LYS A 86 13.15 3.40 -7.95
C LYS A 86 12.74 2.24 -7.06
N ARG A 87 11.83 2.48 -6.11
CA ARG A 87 11.34 1.41 -5.25
C ARG A 87 10.27 0.57 -5.92
N MET A 88 9.73 1.01 -7.06
CA MET A 88 8.68 0.28 -7.73
C MET A 88 9.19 -1.01 -8.36
N GLN A 89 8.41 -2.07 -8.16
CA GLN A 89 8.61 -3.36 -8.79
C GLN A 89 7.28 -3.74 -9.39
N GLY A 90 7.16 -3.70 -10.72
CA GLY A 90 5.88 -3.91 -11.36
C GLY A 90 5.04 -2.64 -11.34
N LYS A 91 3.72 -2.78 -11.43
CA LYS A 91 2.82 -1.66 -11.68
C LYS A 91 2.22 -0.99 -10.44
N ALA A 92 2.23 -1.67 -9.31
CA ALA A 92 1.56 -1.16 -8.12
C ALA A 92 2.27 -1.55 -6.82
N CYS A 93 3.52 -1.93 -6.90
CA CYS A 93 4.25 -2.47 -5.77
C CYS A 93 5.53 -1.66 -5.54
N PHE A 94 5.81 -1.33 -4.28
CA PHE A 94 7.01 -0.61 -3.88
C PHE A 94 7.75 -1.48 -2.86
N ASN A 95 9.05 -1.69 -3.08
CA ASN A 95 9.86 -2.55 -2.23
C ASN A 95 10.86 -1.74 -1.40
N PHE A 96 10.93 -2.08 -0.11
CA PHE A 96 11.81 -1.39 0.82
C PHE A 96 12.60 -2.40 1.65
N THR A 97 13.86 -2.06 1.95
CA THR A 97 14.70 -2.89 2.81
C THR A 97 15.05 -2.20 4.11
N THR A 98 14.85 -0.88 4.20
CA THR A 98 15.17 -0.11 5.38
C THR A 98 14.08 0.93 5.61
N LEU A 99 14.06 1.49 6.81
CA LEU A 99 13.19 2.63 7.11
C LEU A 99 13.67 3.84 6.29
N ASP A 100 12.75 4.49 5.63
CA ASP A 100 13.03 5.66 4.80
C ASP A 100 11.90 6.66 5.01
N GLU A 101 12.04 7.48 6.03
CA GLU A 101 10.98 8.39 6.43
C GLU A 101 10.52 9.33 5.31
N PRO A 102 11.44 9.98 4.55
CA PRO A 102 10.99 10.84 3.46
C PRO A 102 10.17 10.09 2.42
N LEU A 103 10.60 8.89 2.03
CA LEU A 103 9.85 8.11 1.05
C LEU A 103 8.53 7.60 1.62
N PHE A 104 8.50 7.26 2.91
CA PHE A 104 7.27 6.80 3.55
C PHE A 104 6.26 7.94 3.65
N LYS A 105 6.70 9.17 3.87
CA LYS A 105 5.80 10.33 3.85
C LYS A 105 5.22 10.55 2.45
N GLU A 106 6.06 10.42 1.44
CA GLU A 106 5.60 10.54 0.06
C GLU A 106 4.62 9.44 -0.28
N LEU A 107 4.90 8.22 0.17
CA LEU A 107 4.02 7.08 -0.04
C LEU A 107 2.68 7.27 0.67
N ALA A 108 2.69 7.85 1.86
CA ALA A 108 1.46 8.15 2.59
C ALA A 108 0.61 9.15 1.82
N ALA A 109 1.23 10.18 1.24
CA ALA A 109 0.52 11.17 0.44
C ALA A 109 -0.07 10.51 -0.81
N LEU A 110 0.68 9.62 -1.46
CA LEU A 110 0.21 8.89 -2.62
C LEU A 110 -0.99 8.01 -2.24
N THR A 111 -0.92 7.36 -1.10
CA THR A 111 -2.00 6.51 -0.61
C THR A 111 -3.27 7.32 -0.40
N ASP A 112 -3.15 8.53 0.15
CA ASP A 112 -4.30 9.40 0.37
C ASP A 112 -4.95 9.82 -0.95
N ARG A 113 -4.13 10.18 -1.93
CA ARG A 113 -4.65 10.51 -3.26
C ARG A 113 -5.35 9.30 -3.88
N GLY A 114 -4.78 8.12 -3.70
CA GLY A 114 -5.37 6.88 -4.21
C GLY A 114 -6.70 6.56 -3.55
N TYR A 115 -6.79 6.79 -2.24
CA TYR A 115 -8.04 6.56 -1.52
C TYR A 115 -9.15 7.48 -2.04
N LYS A 116 -8.83 8.76 -2.20
CA LYS A 116 -9.80 9.74 -2.72
C LYS A 116 -10.22 9.39 -4.14
N ARG A 117 -9.26 8.98 -4.97
CA ARG A 117 -9.54 8.62 -6.36
C ARG A 117 -10.44 7.40 -6.46
N PHE A 118 -10.19 6.39 -5.63
CA PHE A 118 -11.03 5.20 -5.61
C PHE A 118 -12.47 5.51 -5.19
N ARG A 119 -12.63 6.46 -4.27
CA ARG A 119 -13.98 6.89 -3.88
C ARG A 119 -14.67 7.62 -5.03
N GLU A 120 -13.95 8.50 -5.72
CA GLU A 120 -14.50 9.20 -6.88
C GLU A 120 -14.94 8.23 -7.95
N LEU A 121 -14.16 7.18 -8.18
CA LEU A 121 -14.43 6.20 -9.22
C LEU A 121 -15.37 5.09 -8.78
N LYS A 122 -15.82 5.11 -7.53
CA LYS A 122 -16.79 4.15 -6.98
C LYS A 122 -16.23 2.75 -6.79
N TYR A 123 -14.91 2.59 -6.72
CA TYR A 123 -14.31 1.32 -6.33
C TYR A 123 -14.50 1.06 -4.84
N ILE A 124 -14.62 2.11 -4.05
CA ILE A 124 -14.98 2.03 -2.65
C ILE A 124 -16.05 3.06 -2.37
N PRO A 125 -16.98 2.75 -1.44
CA PRO A 125 -18.08 3.66 -1.11
C PRO A 125 -17.65 4.97 -0.49
#